data_e389c1bafafbbbcacb9f26f1e62a0bfb
#
_entry.id   e389c1bafafbbbcacb9f26f1e62a0bfb
#
_cell.length_a   1.000
_cell.length_b   1.000
_cell.length_c   1.000
_cell.angle_alpha   90.00
_cell.angle_beta   90.00
_cell.angle_gamma   90.00
#
_symmetry.space_group_name_H-M   'P 1'
#
loop_
_entity.id
_entity.type
_entity.pdbx_description
1 polymer ?
#
loop_
_entity_poly.entity_id
_entity_poly.type
_entity_poly.pdbx_seq_one_letter_code
_entity_poly.pdbx_strand_id
1 'polypeptide(L)'
;VSHTGDFTYNDEFSAGEIDEYTSEFHGYLAEKRRETYSSLNRLIGDGGTVDKDMLKDRVVVLVSDGFANTASVGVALDFLKPIRILRLVVASPVASVAVVDRLHITADELHLLDVKENFLGVDHYYEDNNVPTLQQSIDKISQIILNWR
;
A
#
# COMPACT_ATOMS: atom_id res chain seq x y z
N VAL A 1 3.62 -0.30 6.61
CA VAL A 1 5.09 -0.27 6.70
C VAL A 1 5.65 0.11 5.35
N SER A 2 6.50 1.13 5.28
CA SER A 2 7.15 1.56 4.05
C SER A 2 8.31 0.60 3.66
N HIS A 3 8.84 0.75 2.45
CA HIS A 3 10.02 0.00 2.00
C HIS A 3 11.28 0.31 2.84
N THR A 4 11.33 1.45 3.53
CA THR A 4 12.38 1.80 4.51
C THR A 4 12.12 1.17 5.88
N GLY A 5 10.99 0.49 6.04
CA GLY A 5 10.56 -0.12 7.28
C GLY A 5 9.94 0.86 8.28
N ASP A 6 9.54 2.05 7.81
CA ASP A 6 8.86 3.01 8.66
C ASP A 6 7.39 2.62 8.83
N PHE A 7 6.83 2.93 10.00
CA PHE A 7 5.42 2.78 10.26
C PHE A 7 4.66 4.06 9.92
N THR A 8 3.41 3.87 9.50
CA THR A 8 2.39 4.90 9.63
C THR A 8 1.30 4.40 10.56
N TYR A 9 0.71 5.31 11.29
CA TYR A 9 -0.39 5.03 12.21
C TYR A 9 -1.69 5.51 11.60
N ASN A 10 -2.81 5.01 12.12
CA ASN A 10 -4.12 5.52 11.76
C ASN A 10 -4.23 7.00 12.17
N ASP A 11 -4.74 7.84 11.29
CA ASP A 11 -4.92 9.28 11.53
C ASP A 11 -5.90 9.58 12.69
N GLU A 12 -6.60 8.56 13.20
CA GLU A 12 -7.50 8.64 14.36
C GLU A 12 -6.74 8.74 15.70
N PHE A 13 -5.46 8.34 15.74
CA PHE A 13 -4.66 8.43 16.96
C PHE A 13 -4.03 9.82 17.12
N SER A 14 -4.17 10.38 18.31
CA SER A 14 -3.40 11.57 18.71
C SER A 14 -1.90 11.24 18.87
N ALA A 15 -1.05 12.25 18.80
CA ALA A 15 0.40 12.09 18.99
C ALA A 15 0.74 11.46 20.34
N GLY A 16 -0.01 11.80 21.40
CA GLY A 16 0.20 11.23 22.74
C GLY A 16 -0.14 9.74 22.80
N GLU A 17 -1.24 9.32 22.17
CA GLU A 17 -1.63 7.90 22.09
C GLU A 17 -0.61 7.11 21.27
N ILE A 18 -0.08 7.68 20.18
CA ILE A 18 0.96 7.05 19.39
C ILE A 18 2.23 6.82 20.21
N ASP A 19 2.66 7.81 21.00
CA ASP A 19 3.84 7.69 21.85
C ASP A 19 3.64 6.64 22.95
N GLU A 20 2.47 6.59 23.58
CA GLU A 20 2.11 5.62 24.61
C GLU A 20 2.11 4.20 24.03
N TYR A 21 1.38 3.96 22.93
CA TYR A 21 1.33 2.64 22.29
C TYR A 21 2.68 2.21 21.73
N THR A 22 3.47 3.12 21.19
CA THR A 22 4.81 2.80 20.69
C THR A 22 5.73 2.38 21.82
N SER A 23 5.63 3.00 22.99
CA SER A 23 6.40 2.64 24.18
C SER A 23 5.97 1.30 24.76
N GLU A 24 4.65 1.09 24.93
CA GLU A 24 4.08 -0.12 25.54
C GLU A 24 4.29 -1.35 24.66
N PHE A 25 4.08 -1.23 23.36
CA PHE A 25 4.15 -2.35 22.41
C PHE A 25 5.43 -2.37 21.56
N HIS A 26 6.47 -1.69 22.01
CA HIS A 26 7.74 -1.58 21.27
C HIS A 26 8.28 -2.92 20.73
N GLY A 27 8.30 -3.98 21.54
CA GLY A 27 8.78 -5.29 21.11
C GLY A 27 7.92 -5.91 20.01
N TYR A 28 6.60 -5.86 20.16
CA TYR A 28 5.65 -6.36 19.17
C TYR A 28 5.74 -5.58 17.86
N LEU A 29 5.80 -4.25 17.93
CA LEU A 29 5.92 -3.39 16.75
C LEU A 29 7.22 -3.65 15.99
N ALA A 30 8.34 -3.82 16.72
CA ALA A 30 9.64 -4.15 16.12
C ALA A 30 9.62 -5.50 15.42
N GLU A 31 8.96 -6.52 15.98
CA GLU A 31 8.79 -7.82 15.36
C GLU A 31 7.93 -7.74 14.10
N LYS A 32 6.77 -7.09 14.17
CA LYS A 32 5.88 -6.89 13.00
C LYS A 32 6.54 -6.11 11.88
N ARG A 33 7.31 -5.09 12.21
CA ARG A 33 8.13 -4.37 11.25
C ARG A 33 9.09 -5.31 10.51
N ARG A 34 9.82 -6.14 11.24
CA ARG A 34 10.79 -7.08 10.66
C ARG A 34 10.13 -8.15 9.79
N GLU A 35 8.99 -8.72 10.24
CA GLU A 35 8.21 -9.68 9.47
C GLU A 35 7.71 -9.10 8.15
N THR A 36 7.11 -7.90 8.22
CA THR A 36 6.59 -7.21 7.04
C THR A 36 7.70 -6.85 6.06
N TYR A 37 8.82 -6.34 6.56
CA TYR A 37 9.98 -6.02 5.74
C TYR A 37 10.55 -7.27 5.04
N SER A 38 10.66 -8.39 5.75
CA SER A 38 11.08 -9.68 5.17
C SER A 38 10.12 -10.16 4.08
N SER A 39 8.81 -10.00 4.29
CA SER A 39 7.78 -10.37 3.30
C SER A 39 7.84 -9.48 2.06
N LEU A 40 8.02 -8.18 2.23
CA LEU A 40 8.19 -7.24 1.13
C LEU A 40 9.44 -7.56 0.29
N ASN A 41 10.57 -7.86 0.93
CA ASN A 41 11.80 -8.24 0.23
C ASN A 41 11.62 -9.52 -0.59
N ARG A 42 10.83 -10.47 -0.10
CA ARG A 42 10.50 -11.68 -0.87
C ARG A 42 9.64 -11.38 -2.10
N LEU A 43 8.67 -10.47 -1.98
CA LEU A 43 7.79 -10.07 -3.07
C LEU A 43 8.53 -9.30 -4.17
N ILE A 44 9.48 -8.44 -3.79
CA ILE A 44 10.24 -7.60 -4.73
C ILE A 44 11.41 -8.38 -5.35
N GLY A 45 11.79 -9.52 -4.77
CA GLY A 45 12.93 -10.33 -5.20
C GLY A 45 14.28 -9.71 -4.81
N ASP A 46 15.35 -10.12 -5.50
CA ASP A 46 16.73 -9.72 -5.16
C ASP A 46 17.01 -8.21 -5.27
N GLY A 47 16.09 -7.45 -5.85
CA GLY A 47 16.19 -6.00 -5.96
C GLY A 47 15.85 -5.24 -4.67
N GLY A 48 15.16 -5.85 -3.75
CA GLY A 48 14.90 -5.43 -2.35
C GLY A 48 14.20 -4.10 -2.12
N THR A 49 14.25 -3.16 -3.05
CA THR A 49 13.64 -1.83 -2.90
C THR A 49 13.22 -1.27 -4.26
N VAL A 50 12.12 -0.53 -4.27
CA VAL A 50 11.74 0.25 -5.45
C VAL A 50 12.73 1.40 -5.61
N ASP A 51 13.47 1.40 -6.70
CA ASP A 51 14.39 2.48 -7.01
C ASP A 51 13.58 3.75 -7.35
N LYS A 52 13.73 4.77 -6.54
CA LYS A 52 13.04 6.07 -6.71
C LYS A 52 13.39 6.76 -8.03
N ASP A 53 14.59 6.57 -8.52
CA ASP A 53 15.01 7.17 -9.79
C ASP A 53 14.28 6.55 -10.98
N MET A 54 13.85 5.30 -10.89
CA MET A 54 13.04 4.65 -11.91
C MET A 54 11.62 5.22 -12.01
N LEU A 55 11.12 5.86 -10.95
CA LEU A 55 9.78 6.48 -10.92
C LEU A 55 9.78 7.92 -11.41
N LYS A 56 10.94 8.54 -11.52
CA LYS A 56 11.09 9.93 -11.91
C LYS A 56 10.62 10.16 -13.36
N ASP A 57 9.80 11.19 -13.52
CA ASP A 57 9.19 11.58 -14.81
C ASP A 57 8.36 10.44 -15.47
N ARG A 58 7.83 9.53 -14.64
CA ARG A 58 6.98 8.41 -15.09
C ARG A 58 5.54 8.57 -14.61
N VAL A 59 4.63 7.92 -15.31
CA VAL A 59 3.29 7.65 -14.82
C VAL A 59 3.41 6.52 -13.80
N VAL A 60 2.98 6.78 -12.57
CA VAL A 60 2.94 5.79 -11.49
C VAL A 60 1.51 5.33 -11.34
N VAL A 61 1.30 4.01 -11.41
CA VAL A 61 -0.01 3.40 -11.18
C VAL A 61 0.03 2.68 -9.83
N LEU A 62 -0.75 3.18 -8.87
CA LEU A 62 -0.95 2.55 -7.58
C LEU A 62 -2.15 1.61 -7.68
N VAL A 63 -1.92 0.32 -7.47
CA VAL A 63 -2.95 -0.72 -7.58
C VAL A 63 -3.15 -1.39 -6.23
N SER A 64 -4.40 -1.62 -5.85
CA SER A 64 -4.79 -2.39 -4.67
C SER A 64 -6.02 -3.25 -4.98
N ASP A 65 -6.15 -4.37 -4.28
CA ASP A 65 -7.36 -5.19 -4.24
C ASP A 65 -8.52 -4.51 -3.50
N GLY A 66 -8.21 -3.53 -2.64
CA GLY A 66 -9.17 -2.68 -1.96
C GLY A 66 -8.50 -1.69 -1.02
N PHE A 67 -9.00 -0.47 -0.97
CA PHE A 67 -8.53 0.56 -0.05
C PHE A 67 -9.51 0.76 1.10
N ALA A 68 -9.24 0.10 2.23
CA ALA A 68 -10.09 0.13 3.41
C ALA A 68 -9.97 1.43 4.21
N ASN A 69 -8.75 1.94 4.37
CA ASN A 69 -8.45 3.10 5.20
C ASN A 69 -7.36 4.00 4.58
N THR A 70 -7.25 5.20 5.12
CA THR A 70 -6.31 6.22 4.61
C THR A 70 -4.85 5.95 4.97
N ALA A 71 -4.56 5.07 5.94
CA ALA A 71 -3.21 4.82 6.41
C ALA A 71 -2.32 4.18 5.32
N SER A 72 -2.82 3.14 4.63
CA SER A 72 -2.07 2.49 3.54
C SER A 72 -1.81 3.43 2.37
N VAL A 73 -2.81 4.23 2.01
CA VAL A 73 -2.69 5.28 1.00
C VAL A 73 -1.68 6.35 1.44
N GLY A 74 -1.74 6.75 2.72
CA GLY A 74 -0.79 7.70 3.31
C GLY A 74 0.66 7.27 3.12
N VAL A 75 0.98 6.01 3.43
CA VAL A 75 2.33 5.46 3.22
C VAL A 75 2.77 5.57 1.77
N ALA A 76 1.89 5.22 0.83
CA ALA A 76 2.21 5.27 -0.59
C ALA A 76 2.44 6.73 -1.06
N LEU A 77 1.59 7.65 -0.64
CA LEU A 77 1.72 9.07 -0.97
C LEU A 77 2.98 9.68 -0.37
N ASP A 78 3.30 9.39 0.89
CA ASP A 78 4.51 9.87 1.54
C ASP A 78 5.78 9.33 0.88
N PHE A 79 5.74 8.09 0.41
CA PHE A 79 6.83 7.51 -0.38
C PHE A 79 7.01 8.24 -1.72
N LEU A 80 5.93 8.58 -2.41
CA LEU A 80 5.96 9.25 -3.72
C LEU A 80 6.24 10.75 -3.63
N LYS A 81 5.87 11.39 -2.52
CA LYS A 81 5.97 12.85 -2.32
C LYS A 81 7.33 13.48 -2.67
N PRO A 82 8.50 12.87 -2.32
CA PRO A 82 9.81 13.41 -2.69
C PRO A 82 10.20 13.12 -4.15
N ILE A 83 9.41 12.37 -4.90
CA ILE A 83 9.73 11.92 -6.25
C ILE A 83 8.97 12.80 -7.25
N ARG A 84 9.67 13.36 -8.21
CA ARG A 84 9.02 14.07 -9.31
C ARG A 84 8.44 13.06 -10.30
N ILE A 85 7.23 12.58 -10.03
CA ILE A 85 6.47 11.74 -10.96
C ILE A 85 5.75 12.58 -12.00
N LEU A 86 5.44 12.00 -13.16
CA LEU A 86 4.69 12.67 -14.21
C LEU A 86 3.18 12.71 -13.88
N ARG A 87 2.65 11.61 -13.39
CA ARG A 87 1.22 11.45 -13.07
C ARG A 87 1.05 10.31 -12.06
N LEU A 88 0.11 10.48 -11.14
CA LEU A 88 -0.35 9.44 -10.23
C LEU A 88 -1.73 8.94 -10.66
N VAL A 89 -1.80 7.67 -11.03
CA VAL A 89 -3.04 6.97 -11.33
C VAL A 89 -3.31 5.96 -10.22
N VAL A 90 -4.51 5.92 -9.69
CA VAL A 90 -4.89 4.94 -8.66
C VAL A 90 -6.00 4.05 -9.20
N ALA A 91 -5.82 2.74 -9.07
CA ALA A 91 -6.77 1.74 -9.53
C ALA A 91 -7.09 0.72 -8.44
N SER A 92 -8.37 0.53 -8.15
CA SER A 92 -8.85 -0.48 -7.20
C SER A 92 -10.30 -0.85 -7.51
N PRO A 93 -10.71 -2.11 -7.30
CA PRO A 93 -12.11 -2.48 -7.44
C PRO A 93 -13.00 -1.84 -6.37
N VAL A 94 -12.50 -1.62 -5.16
CA VAL A 94 -13.29 -1.05 -4.07
C VAL A 94 -12.45 -0.13 -3.18
N ALA A 95 -13.06 0.96 -2.71
CA ALA A 95 -12.43 1.87 -1.75
C ALA A 95 -13.46 2.41 -0.74
N SER A 96 -12.98 2.81 0.44
CA SER A 96 -13.81 3.56 1.38
C SER A 96 -13.95 5.02 0.94
N VAL A 97 -15.06 5.68 1.34
CA VAL A 97 -15.28 7.13 1.06
C VAL A 97 -14.10 7.96 1.55
N ALA A 98 -13.61 7.71 2.76
CA ALA A 98 -12.47 8.45 3.34
C ALA A 98 -11.19 8.36 2.48
N VAL A 99 -10.94 7.21 1.85
CA VAL A 99 -9.82 7.03 0.91
C VAL A 99 -10.06 7.81 -0.38
N VAL A 100 -11.27 7.76 -0.91
CA VAL A 100 -11.63 8.49 -2.14
C VAL A 100 -11.46 9.99 -1.95
N ASP A 101 -11.94 10.54 -0.84
CA ASP A 101 -11.79 11.97 -0.51
C ASP A 101 -10.31 12.39 -0.46
N ARG A 102 -9.45 11.57 0.15
CA ARG A 102 -8.02 11.82 0.21
C ARG A 102 -7.34 11.72 -1.17
N LEU A 103 -7.69 10.69 -1.94
CA LEU A 103 -7.10 10.46 -3.26
C LEU A 103 -7.59 11.48 -4.29
N HIS A 104 -8.80 11.98 -4.19
CA HIS A 104 -9.35 12.97 -5.09
C HIS A 104 -8.54 14.29 -5.11
N ILE A 105 -7.84 14.59 -4.01
CA ILE A 105 -6.99 15.77 -3.88
C ILE A 105 -5.55 15.50 -4.36
N THR A 106 -5.12 14.24 -4.34
CA THR A 106 -3.70 13.88 -4.49
C THR A 106 -3.37 13.10 -5.75
N ALA A 107 -4.32 12.38 -6.31
CA ALA A 107 -4.15 11.60 -7.54
C ALA A 107 -4.66 12.37 -8.76
N ASP A 108 -4.00 12.18 -9.89
CA ASP A 108 -4.42 12.77 -11.17
C ASP A 108 -5.59 12.01 -11.79
N GLU A 109 -5.66 10.69 -11.57
CA GLU A 109 -6.73 9.84 -12.08
C GLU A 109 -7.11 8.76 -11.05
N LEU A 110 -8.42 8.50 -10.91
CA LEU A 110 -8.98 7.46 -10.05
C LEU A 110 -9.82 6.49 -10.89
N HIS A 111 -9.49 5.21 -10.82
CA HIS A 111 -10.23 4.12 -11.44
C HIS A 111 -10.76 3.19 -10.35
N LEU A 112 -11.98 3.45 -9.89
CA LEU A 112 -12.65 2.71 -8.84
C LEU A 112 -13.97 2.15 -9.39
N LEU A 113 -14.27 0.88 -9.11
CA LEU A 113 -15.53 0.27 -9.54
C LEU A 113 -16.63 0.53 -8.52
N ASP A 114 -16.28 0.55 -7.22
CA ASP A 114 -17.26 0.74 -6.16
C ASP A 114 -16.66 1.52 -4.98
N VAL A 115 -17.51 2.31 -4.31
CA VAL A 115 -17.14 3.13 -3.14
C VAL A 115 -18.09 2.82 -1.99
N LYS A 116 -17.55 2.54 -0.81
CA LYS A 116 -18.28 2.11 0.38
C LYS A 116 -18.11 3.10 1.54
N GLU A 117 -19.24 3.53 2.10
CA GLU A 117 -19.25 4.31 3.36
C GLU A 117 -18.78 3.44 4.54
N ASN A 118 -19.33 2.22 4.64
CA ASN A 118 -18.97 1.25 5.66
C ASN A 118 -18.16 0.12 5.03
N PHE A 119 -16.84 0.23 5.10
CA PHE A 119 -15.95 -0.77 4.53
C PHE A 119 -15.78 -1.95 5.49
N LEU A 120 -16.25 -3.12 5.10
CA LEU A 120 -16.26 -4.31 5.96
C LEU A 120 -14.96 -5.14 5.88
N GLY A 121 -14.23 -5.02 4.80
CA GLY A 121 -13.04 -5.80 4.50
C GLY A 121 -12.97 -6.12 3.02
N VAL A 122 -11.76 -6.28 2.48
CA VAL A 122 -11.57 -6.51 1.04
C VAL A 122 -12.27 -7.78 0.59
N ASP A 123 -12.12 -8.86 1.35
CA ASP A 123 -12.68 -10.19 1.02
C ASP A 123 -14.21 -10.18 0.89
N HIS A 124 -14.90 -9.25 1.55
CA HIS A 124 -16.35 -9.14 1.50
C HIS A 124 -16.87 -8.75 0.10
N TYR A 125 -16.06 -8.10 -0.70
CA TYR A 125 -16.44 -7.54 -2.00
C TYR A 125 -16.07 -8.40 -3.20
N TYR A 126 -15.45 -9.56 -2.96
CA TYR A 126 -15.09 -10.52 -3.99
C TYR A 126 -16.03 -11.73 -3.95
N GLU A 127 -16.48 -12.17 -5.12
CA GLU A 127 -17.31 -13.36 -5.27
C GLU A 127 -16.52 -14.62 -4.91
N ASP A 128 -15.26 -14.68 -5.29
CA ASP A 128 -14.32 -15.76 -4.97
C ASP A 128 -13.23 -15.28 -4.01
N ASN A 129 -13.25 -15.80 -2.78
CA ASN A 129 -12.20 -15.55 -1.78
C ASN A 129 -10.96 -16.44 -1.99
N ASN A 130 -10.63 -16.75 -3.23
CA ASN A 130 -9.46 -17.55 -3.57
C ASN A 130 -8.17 -16.71 -3.53
N VAL A 131 -7.79 -16.29 -2.33
CA VAL A 131 -6.58 -15.50 -2.11
C VAL A 131 -5.35 -16.37 -2.38
N PRO A 132 -4.47 -16.01 -3.33
CA PRO A 132 -3.28 -16.76 -3.62
C PRO A 132 -2.32 -16.78 -2.42
N THR A 133 -1.64 -17.89 -2.21
CA THR A 133 -0.56 -17.94 -1.23
C THR A 133 0.58 -16.98 -1.62
N LEU A 134 1.41 -16.61 -0.65
CA LEU A 134 2.57 -15.74 -0.89
C LEU A 134 3.46 -16.29 -2.05
N GLN A 135 3.70 -17.61 -2.09
CA GLN A 135 4.51 -18.21 -3.14
C GLN A 135 3.84 -18.10 -4.51
N GLN A 136 2.55 -18.37 -4.61
CA GLN A 136 1.79 -18.19 -5.85
C GLN A 136 1.80 -16.74 -6.35
N SER A 137 1.75 -15.77 -5.42
CA SER A 137 1.85 -14.34 -5.76
C SER A 137 3.24 -14.00 -6.30
N ILE A 138 4.30 -14.49 -5.67
CA ILE A 138 5.69 -14.31 -6.15
C ILE A 138 5.86 -14.90 -7.55
N ASP A 139 5.37 -16.12 -7.78
CA ASP A 139 5.47 -16.79 -9.08
C ASP A 139 4.73 -16.01 -10.18
N LYS A 140 3.52 -15.52 -9.87
CA LYS A 140 2.75 -14.67 -10.81
C LYS A 140 3.45 -13.35 -11.12
N ILE A 141 3.95 -12.65 -10.11
CA ILE A 141 4.69 -11.38 -10.30
C ILE A 141 5.93 -11.62 -11.15
N SER A 142 6.69 -12.67 -10.87
CA SER A 142 7.88 -13.02 -11.63
C SER A 142 7.57 -13.30 -13.11
N GLN A 143 6.47 -13.99 -13.41
CA GLN A 143 6.01 -14.24 -14.79
C GLN A 143 5.61 -12.94 -15.50
N ILE A 144 4.95 -12.01 -14.82
CA ILE A 144 4.57 -10.72 -15.38
C ILE A 144 5.82 -9.90 -15.72
N ILE A 145 6.77 -9.80 -14.80
CA ILE A 145 8.03 -9.05 -15.00
C ILE A 145 8.85 -9.63 -16.15
N LEU A 146 8.91 -10.94 -16.30
CA LEU A 146 9.63 -11.60 -17.40
C LEU A 146 9.02 -11.30 -18.77
N ASN A 147 7.71 -11.08 -18.85
CA ASN A 147 7.00 -10.76 -20.08
C ASN A 147 7.04 -9.28 -20.48
N TRP A 148 7.58 -8.42 -19.63
CA TRP A 148 7.67 -6.96 -19.86
C TRP A 148 9.06 -6.50 -20.32
N ARG A 149 9.94 -7.42 -20.67
CA ARG A 149 11.28 -7.16 -21.22
C ARG A 149 11.30 -7.17 -22.73
#